data_fcdbd6ab247cb2b303d9d536e795da95
#
_entry.id   fcdbd6ab247cb2b303d9d536e795da95
#
_cell.length_a   1.000
_cell.length_b   1.000
_cell.length_c   1.000
_cell.angle_alpha   90.00
_cell.angle_beta   90.00
_cell.angle_gamma   90.00
#
_symmetry.space_group_name_H-M   'P 1'
#
loop_
_entity.id
_entity.type
_entity.pdbx_description
1 polymer ?
#
loop_
_entity_poly.entity_id
_entity_poly.type
_entity_poly.pdbx_seq_one_letter_code
_entity_poly.pdbx_strand_id
1 'polypeptide(L)'
;MMDSAATGIGGRLMPRTSPLLTVLALCAASALAACGSSGDGGSPAGADLAPATAANARAGCARTGGPVPASVPGAPLRTLLRVPPTARGHRAPLVVALHFATGDGAAMERQTRLTPEARRAGFVIAYPTATAGGFWEPSDLPKLARTIAAIERAACIDRSRVYALGWSNGGGMAALAACRMADTVAAVALFAPAVDTSAGCRPSRPVSVLEVHGTADAIVPYAAGRSLIGGWAARDGCRATPVTHPAGAKAARLRWSGCRGGAAVEHLRLDGGRHVELFDDLRAAGVDPGAVTLRFLAAHRLT
;
A
#
# COMPACT_ATOMS: atom_id res chain seq x y z
N MET A 1 6.59 64.98 18.08
CA MET A 1 7.65 65.77 17.44
C MET A 1 8.19 64.89 16.33
N MET A 2 7.97 65.34 15.11
CA MET A 2 8.77 65.23 13.89
C MET A 2 8.90 63.81 13.33
N ASP A 3 8.23 63.42 12.29
CA ASP A 3 8.15 63.94 10.92
C ASP A 3 9.16 63.30 9.97
N SER A 4 8.61 62.81 8.87
CA SER A 4 9.14 62.85 7.49
C SER A 4 10.03 61.67 7.06
N ALA A 5 9.97 61.09 5.90
CA ALA A 5 9.25 61.19 4.63
C ALA A 5 9.72 60.01 3.79
N ALA A 6 8.87 59.39 3.12
CA ALA A 6 8.65 59.11 1.69
C ALA A 6 9.83 59.29 0.70
N THR A 7 10.01 58.24 -0.13
CA THR A 7 10.29 58.17 -1.60
C THR A 7 10.33 56.71 -2.01
N GLY A 8 9.60 56.07 -2.90
CA GLY A 8 9.01 56.41 -4.15
C GLY A 8 9.94 56.24 -5.35
N ILE A 9 9.99 55.08 -6.03
CA ILE A 9 10.36 54.84 -7.46
C ILE A 9 9.79 53.45 -7.80
N GLY A 10 8.83 53.19 -8.62
CA GLY A 10 8.52 53.55 -9.96
C GLY A 10 9.33 52.72 -10.98
N GLY A 11 8.83 51.54 -11.39
CA GLY A 11 9.53 50.74 -12.38
C GLY A 11 8.53 49.88 -13.21
N ARG A 12 8.30 50.32 -14.38
CA ARG A 12 7.37 49.98 -15.47
C ARG A 12 7.23 48.51 -15.81
N LEU A 13 5.96 48.14 -16.12
CA LEU A 13 5.54 47.02 -16.98
C LEU A 13 6.14 47.14 -18.38
N MET A 14 6.54 46.00 -18.96
CA MET A 14 6.49 45.80 -20.40
C MET A 14 6.04 44.35 -20.70
N PRO A 15 5.12 44.17 -21.64
CA PRO A 15 4.66 42.88 -22.09
C PRO A 15 5.59 42.32 -23.19
N ARG A 16 5.84 41.02 -23.18
CA ARG A 16 6.45 40.32 -24.30
C ARG A 16 5.47 39.34 -24.90
N THR A 17 5.18 39.63 -26.16
CA THR A 17 4.37 38.97 -27.14
C THR A 17 4.92 37.61 -27.54
N SER A 18 4.00 36.70 -27.83
CA SER A 18 4.20 35.40 -28.50
C SER A 18 4.78 35.53 -29.93
N PRO A 19 5.28 34.43 -30.48
CA PRO A 19 4.69 34.05 -31.75
C PRO A 19 4.18 32.61 -31.82
N LEU A 20 3.01 32.48 -32.39
CA LEU A 20 2.45 31.28 -33.03
C LEU A 20 3.41 30.71 -34.08
N LEU A 21 3.55 29.40 -34.09
CA LEU A 21 3.94 28.65 -35.26
C LEU A 21 3.01 27.47 -35.49
N THR A 22 2.17 27.67 -36.44
CA THR A 22 1.28 26.74 -37.12
C THR A 22 2.12 25.79 -37.98
N VAL A 23 1.96 24.47 -37.82
CA VAL A 23 2.29 23.51 -38.85
C VAL A 23 1.12 22.57 -39.04
N LEU A 24 0.52 22.73 -40.22
CA LEU A 24 -0.51 21.86 -40.80
C LEU A 24 0.14 20.67 -41.54
N ALA A 25 -0.70 19.67 -41.70
CA ALA A 25 -0.75 18.65 -42.75
C ALA A 25 -0.27 17.25 -42.32
N LEU A 26 -0.80 16.16 -42.74
CA LEU A 26 -1.92 15.76 -43.62
C LEU A 26 -2.05 14.23 -43.50
N CYS A 27 -3.28 13.75 -43.49
CA CYS A 27 -3.83 12.52 -44.06
C CYS A 27 -3.06 11.20 -44.06
N ALA A 28 -3.66 10.14 -43.50
CA ALA A 28 -4.25 9.11 -44.36
C ALA A 28 -5.18 8.20 -43.57
N ALA A 29 -6.36 8.06 -44.12
CA ALA A 29 -7.40 7.11 -43.72
C ALA A 29 -7.06 5.72 -44.26
N SER A 30 -7.36 4.69 -43.51
CA SER A 30 -7.77 3.40 -44.07
C SER A 30 -8.70 2.70 -43.11
N ALA A 31 -9.76 2.26 -43.67
CA ALA A 31 -11.02 1.81 -43.15
C ALA A 31 -11.07 0.31 -42.82
N LEU A 32 -12.12 -0.01 -42.05
CA LEU A 32 -12.94 -1.22 -42.05
C LEU A 32 -12.35 -2.53 -41.49
N ALA A 33 -12.87 -2.94 -40.34
CA ALA A 33 -13.84 -4.06 -40.32
C ALA A 33 -14.54 -4.14 -38.98
N ALA A 34 -15.85 -4.10 -39.05
CA ALA A 34 -16.77 -4.37 -37.96
C ALA A 34 -16.80 -5.88 -37.64
N CYS A 35 -16.91 -6.22 -36.38
CA CYS A 35 -17.79 -7.29 -35.92
C CYS A 35 -18.16 -7.01 -34.47
N GLY A 36 -19.43 -6.81 -34.23
CA GLY A 36 -20.01 -6.61 -32.93
C GLY A 36 -20.13 -7.93 -32.18
N SER A 37 -20.11 -7.83 -30.88
CA SER A 37 -20.97 -8.64 -29.99
C SER A 37 -21.15 -7.89 -28.70
N SER A 38 -22.37 -7.51 -28.45
CA SER A 38 -22.94 -7.13 -27.17
C SER A 38 -22.70 -8.23 -26.15
N GLY A 39 -22.08 -7.86 -25.04
CA GLY A 39 -21.85 -8.72 -23.91
C GLY A 39 -22.10 -7.94 -22.62
N ASP A 40 -23.11 -8.34 -21.91
CA ASP A 40 -23.69 -7.80 -20.70
C ASP A 40 -22.71 -7.37 -19.63
N GLY A 41 -22.97 -6.19 -19.07
CA GLY A 41 -22.35 -5.68 -17.84
C GLY A 41 -22.81 -6.48 -16.62
N GLY A 42 -22.12 -7.56 -16.30
CA GLY A 42 -22.18 -8.24 -15.03
C GLY A 42 -21.12 -7.68 -14.10
N SER A 43 -21.52 -6.97 -13.07
CA SER A 43 -20.68 -6.63 -11.93
C SER A 43 -20.18 -7.92 -11.27
N PRO A 44 -18.88 -8.15 -11.08
CA PRO A 44 -18.44 -9.35 -10.35
C PRO A 44 -18.69 -9.12 -8.85
N ALA A 45 -19.84 -9.60 -8.37
CA ALA A 45 -20.04 -9.86 -6.96
C ALA A 45 -19.14 -11.03 -6.55
N GLY A 46 -18.32 -10.79 -5.49
CA GLY A 46 -17.74 -11.84 -4.70
C GLY A 46 -16.76 -12.75 -5.44
N ALA A 47 -15.58 -12.26 -5.83
CA ALA A 47 -14.47 -13.16 -6.06
C ALA A 47 -14.03 -13.72 -4.71
N ASP A 48 -14.47 -14.95 -4.40
CA ASP A 48 -13.84 -15.76 -3.36
C ASP A 48 -12.34 -15.74 -3.60
N LEU A 49 -11.58 -15.54 -2.50
CA LEU A 49 -10.12 -15.69 -2.51
C LEU A 49 -9.83 -17.16 -2.84
N ALA A 50 -9.72 -17.48 -4.12
CA ALA A 50 -9.33 -18.82 -4.53
C ALA A 50 -7.97 -19.15 -3.91
N PRO A 51 -7.79 -20.31 -3.28
CA PRO A 51 -6.50 -20.74 -2.78
C PRO A 51 -5.51 -20.73 -3.94
N ALA A 52 -4.29 -20.18 -3.67
CA ALA A 52 -3.23 -20.06 -4.65
C ALA A 52 -3.03 -21.42 -5.36
N THR A 53 -3.37 -21.45 -6.64
CA THR A 53 -3.40 -22.70 -7.42
C THR A 53 -2.02 -23.35 -7.47
N ALA A 54 -2.01 -24.66 -7.32
CA ALA A 54 -0.87 -25.58 -7.18
C ALA A 54 0.15 -25.61 -8.36
N ALA A 55 -0.05 -24.83 -9.42
CA ALA A 55 0.72 -24.95 -10.66
C ALA A 55 2.17 -24.44 -10.60
N ASN A 56 2.54 -23.57 -9.62
CA ASN A 56 3.90 -23.05 -9.45
C ASN A 56 4.66 -23.70 -8.27
N ALA A 57 4.17 -24.82 -7.76
CA ALA A 57 4.56 -25.38 -6.47
C ALA A 57 5.83 -26.27 -6.49
N ARG A 58 6.41 -26.61 -7.64
CA ARG A 58 7.29 -27.79 -7.70
C ARG A 58 8.80 -27.58 -7.69
N ALA A 59 9.33 -26.36 -7.66
CA ALA A 59 10.76 -26.16 -7.63
C ALA A 59 11.23 -25.61 -6.26
N GLY A 60 11.67 -26.44 -5.36
CA GLY A 60 12.59 -26.05 -4.28
C GLY A 60 12.00 -25.87 -2.87
N CYS A 61 10.70 -26.13 -2.64
CA CYS A 61 10.10 -26.02 -1.30
C CYS A 61 10.10 -27.32 -0.47
N ALA A 62 10.80 -28.33 -0.89
CA ALA A 62 10.75 -29.68 -0.33
C ALA A 62 11.28 -29.82 1.12
N ARG A 63 11.76 -28.76 1.77
CA ARG A 63 12.43 -28.85 3.08
C ARG A 63 11.69 -28.22 4.26
N THR A 64 10.47 -27.74 4.11
CA THR A 64 9.74 -27.11 5.21
C THR A 64 8.63 -27.97 5.80
N GLY A 65 8.83 -29.29 5.85
CA GLY A 65 7.92 -30.22 6.55
C GLY A 65 8.00 -30.17 8.09
N GLY A 66 8.91 -29.39 8.66
CA GLY A 66 9.06 -29.20 10.10
C GLY A 66 8.23 -28.01 10.65
N PRO A 67 8.10 -27.92 11.99
CA PRO A 67 7.50 -26.75 12.60
C PRO A 67 8.30 -25.50 12.22
N VAL A 68 7.62 -24.50 11.63
CA VAL A 68 8.26 -23.20 11.35
C VAL A 68 8.52 -22.52 12.70
N PRO A 69 9.76 -22.10 13.00
CA PRO A 69 10.06 -21.49 14.28
C PRO A 69 9.22 -20.23 14.51
N ALA A 70 8.79 -20.02 15.75
CA ALA A 70 8.06 -18.81 16.15
C ALA A 70 8.91 -17.53 15.99
N SER A 71 10.22 -17.67 15.83
CA SER A 71 11.18 -16.62 15.48
C SER A 71 11.92 -16.97 14.19
N VAL A 72 12.37 -15.97 13.46
CA VAL A 72 13.06 -16.15 12.18
C VAL A 72 14.59 -16.17 12.43
N PRO A 73 15.27 -17.31 12.26
CA PRO A 73 16.72 -17.38 12.45
C PRO A 73 17.45 -16.45 11.48
N GLY A 74 18.42 -15.68 11.99
CA GLY A 74 19.23 -14.76 11.20
C GLY A 74 18.51 -13.49 10.74
N ALA A 75 17.28 -13.24 11.18
CA ALA A 75 16.62 -11.98 10.98
C ALA A 75 17.16 -10.93 11.97
N PRO A 76 17.56 -9.74 11.50
CA PRO A 76 18.05 -8.68 12.38
C PRO A 76 16.95 -8.05 13.25
N LEU A 77 15.69 -8.16 12.85
CA LEU A 77 14.54 -7.73 13.62
C LEU A 77 13.88 -8.93 14.30
N ARG A 78 13.63 -8.85 15.60
CA ARG A 78 12.81 -9.84 16.31
C ARG A 78 11.45 -9.94 15.64
N THR A 79 11.10 -11.10 15.13
CA THR A 79 9.93 -11.25 14.26
C THR A 79 9.08 -12.43 14.71
N LEU A 80 7.79 -12.20 14.92
CA LEU A 80 6.80 -13.28 15.04
C LEU A 80 6.38 -13.71 13.65
N LEU A 81 6.54 -15.00 13.33
CA LEU A 81 6.16 -15.55 12.03
C LEU A 81 4.97 -16.48 12.20
N ARG A 82 3.95 -16.31 11.36
CA ARG A 82 2.75 -17.15 11.30
C ARG A 82 2.64 -17.76 9.91
N VAL A 83 2.87 -19.06 9.82
CA VAL A 83 2.80 -19.82 8.58
C VAL A 83 1.56 -20.70 8.60
N PRO A 84 0.60 -20.48 7.70
CA PRO A 84 -0.60 -21.31 7.64
C PRO A 84 -0.27 -22.72 7.17
N PRO A 85 -1.04 -23.74 7.58
CA PRO A 85 -0.84 -25.12 7.12
C PRO A 85 -0.83 -25.25 5.59
N THR A 86 -1.67 -24.45 4.92
CA THR A 86 -1.79 -24.41 3.45
C THR A 86 -0.55 -23.90 2.73
N ALA A 87 0.34 -23.17 3.44
CA ALA A 87 1.60 -22.67 2.87
C ALA A 87 2.76 -23.68 3.02
N ARG A 88 2.56 -24.80 3.73
CA ARG A 88 3.60 -25.81 3.90
C ARG A 88 3.84 -26.56 2.58
N GLY A 89 5.09 -26.57 2.15
CA GLY A 89 5.47 -27.22 0.89
C GLY A 89 5.07 -26.46 -0.38
N HIS A 90 4.50 -25.27 -0.25
CA HIS A 90 4.07 -24.43 -1.37
C HIS A 90 4.59 -23.00 -1.24
N ARG A 91 4.84 -22.35 -2.37
CA ARG A 91 5.19 -20.93 -2.38
C ARG A 91 3.98 -20.09 -1.97
N ALA A 92 4.09 -19.38 -0.85
CA ALA A 92 3.02 -18.56 -0.29
C ALA A 92 3.34 -17.07 -0.38
N PRO A 93 2.33 -16.21 -0.49
CA PRO A 93 2.52 -14.77 -0.34
C PRO A 93 2.92 -14.42 1.09
N LEU A 94 3.71 -13.35 1.24
CA LEU A 94 4.16 -12.82 2.53
C LEU A 94 3.58 -11.44 2.78
N VAL A 95 2.99 -11.24 3.95
CA VAL A 95 2.69 -9.89 4.48
C VAL A 95 3.62 -9.59 5.65
N VAL A 96 4.33 -8.48 5.59
CA VAL A 96 5.12 -7.95 6.70
C VAL A 96 4.35 -6.82 7.35
N ALA A 97 3.86 -7.04 8.58
CA ALA A 97 2.97 -6.13 9.30
C ALA A 97 3.76 -5.31 10.34
N LEU A 98 3.88 -4.01 10.10
CA LEU A 98 4.70 -3.07 10.85
C LEU A 98 3.87 -2.34 11.89
N HIS A 99 4.26 -2.43 13.16
CA HIS A 99 3.51 -1.91 14.29
C HIS A 99 3.54 -0.38 14.40
N PHE A 100 2.61 0.16 15.17
CA PHE A 100 2.51 1.57 15.54
C PHE A 100 3.63 1.99 16.51
N ALA A 101 3.77 3.31 16.72
CA ALA A 101 4.73 3.88 17.67
C ALA A 101 4.58 3.27 19.08
N THR A 102 5.69 2.98 19.73
CA THR A 102 5.79 2.32 21.05
C THR A 102 5.23 0.89 21.11
N GLY A 103 4.85 0.33 19.96
CA GLY A 103 4.37 -1.04 19.87
C GLY A 103 5.49 -2.08 19.68
N ASP A 104 5.05 -3.29 19.42
CA ASP A 104 5.90 -4.40 18.98
C ASP A 104 5.10 -5.33 18.04
N GLY A 105 5.76 -6.37 17.52
CA GLY A 105 5.10 -7.32 16.63
C GLY A 105 3.91 -8.03 17.29
N ALA A 106 3.98 -8.33 18.59
CA ALA A 106 2.88 -8.98 19.31
C ALA A 106 1.68 -8.03 19.50
N ALA A 107 1.95 -6.75 19.78
CA ALA A 107 0.91 -5.73 19.87
C ALA A 107 0.21 -5.54 18.51
N MET A 108 0.98 -5.51 17.41
CA MET A 108 0.44 -5.43 16.05
C MET A 108 -0.47 -6.62 15.73
N GLU A 109 -0.05 -7.84 16.05
CA GLU A 109 -0.87 -9.03 15.84
C GLU A 109 -2.19 -8.96 16.62
N ARG A 110 -2.12 -8.60 17.93
CA ARG A 110 -3.33 -8.49 18.77
C ARG A 110 -4.29 -7.42 18.31
N GLN A 111 -3.78 -6.24 17.97
CA GLN A 111 -4.61 -5.08 17.64
C GLN A 111 -5.29 -5.24 16.26
N THR A 112 -4.55 -5.74 15.28
CA THR A 112 -5.07 -5.86 13.93
C THR A 112 -5.94 -7.09 13.73
N ARG A 113 -5.67 -8.17 14.46
CA ARG A 113 -6.32 -9.49 14.32
C ARG A 113 -6.25 -10.03 12.88
N LEU A 114 -5.13 -9.77 12.18
CA LEU A 114 -4.96 -10.18 10.79
C LEU A 114 -4.62 -11.67 10.61
N THR A 115 -4.01 -12.29 11.63
CA THR A 115 -3.54 -13.68 11.54
C THR A 115 -4.63 -14.68 11.14
N PRO A 116 -5.87 -14.67 11.68
CA PRO A 116 -6.91 -15.59 11.25
C PRO A 116 -7.26 -15.46 9.77
N GLU A 117 -7.35 -14.22 9.25
CA GLU A 117 -7.66 -13.97 7.86
C GLU A 117 -6.51 -14.38 6.94
N ALA A 118 -5.27 -14.01 7.30
CA ALA A 118 -4.08 -14.44 6.57
C ALA A 118 -3.98 -15.98 6.50
N ARG A 119 -4.32 -16.67 7.60
CA ARG A 119 -4.35 -18.14 7.63
C ARG A 119 -5.39 -18.73 6.68
N ARG A 120 -6.61 -18.18 6.63
CA ARG A 120 -7.66 -18.61 5.71
C ARG A 120 -7.26 -18.38 4.25
N ALA A 121 -6.64 -17.24 3.98
CA ALA A 121 -6.23 -16.83 2.64
C ALA A 121 -4.89 -17.46 2.18
N GLY A 122 -4.22 -18.26 3.02
CA GLY A 122 -2.96 -18.92 2.68
C GLY A 122 -1.75 -18.01 2.69
N PHE A 123 -1.80 -16.86 3.38
CA PHE A 123 -0.68 -15.93 3.51
C PHE A 123 0.20 -16.26 4.71
N VAL A 124 1.50 -16.24 4.50
CA VAL A 124 2.47 -16.10 5.59
C VAL A 124 2.39 -14.65 6.07
N ILE A 125 2.32 -14.45 7.39
CA ILE A 125 2.36 -13.11 7.97
C ILE A 125 3.48 -13.02 9.00
N ALA A 126 4.24 -11.93 8.92
CA ALA A 126 5.37 -11.63 9.80
C ALA A 126 5.12 -10.32 10.53
N TYR A 127 5.39 -10.30 11.82
CA TYR A 127 5.27 -9.13 12.70
C TYR A 127 6.64 -8.81 13.28
N PRO A 128 7.50 -8.07 12.56
CA PRO A 128 8.78 -7.63 13.10
C PRO A 128 8.58 -6.54 14.14
N THR A 129 9.56 -6.44 15.06
CA THR A 129 9.63 -5.39 16.07
C THR A 129 10.77 -4.43 15.73
N ALA A 130 10.51 -3.13 15.72
CA ALA A 130 11.49 -2.07 15.51
C ALA A 130 12.55 -2.06 16.64
N THR A 131 13.76 -1.59 16.31
CA THR A 131 14.89 -1.63 17.25
C THR A 131 14.98 -0.40 18.16
N ALA A 132 14.45 0.75 17.74
CA ALA A 132 14.55 2.01 18.47
C ALA A 132 13.36 2.22 19.41
N GLY A 133 13.29 1.49 20.53
CA GLY A 133 12.27 1.71 21.54
C GLY A 133 10.81 1.58 21.05
N GLY A 134 10.57 0.77 20.04
CA GLY A 134 9.23 0.61 19.46
C GLY A 134 8.87 1.66 18.40
N PHE A 135 9.85 2.39 17.85
CA PHE A 135 9.66 3.32 16.75
C PHE A 135 10.40 2.85 15.49
N TRP A 136 9.71 2.87 14.37
CA TRP A 136 10.32 2.68 13.06
C TRP A 136 11.01 3.96 12.62
N GLU A 137 12.28 3.82 12.23
CA GLU A 137 13.09 4.88 11.66
C GLU A 137 13.58 4.49 10.26
N PRO A 138 13.91 5.45 9.39
CA PRO A 138 14.47 5.16 8.06
C PRO A 138 15.70 4.23 8.10
N SER A 139 16.48 4.28 9.18
CA SER A 139 17.63 3.40 9.45
C SER A 139 17.26 1.92 9.65
N ASP A 140 15.98 1.61 9.89
CA ASP A 140 15.50 0.22 9.99
C ASP A 140 15.21 -0.41 8.63
N LEU A 141 15.14 0.38 7.54
CA LEU A 141 14.82 -0.16 6.23
C LEU A 141 15.80 -1.27 5.76
N PRO A 142 17.13 -1.13 5.90
CA PRO A 142 18.06 -2.22 5.59
C PRO A 142 17.87 -3.46 6.48
N LYS A 143 17.46 -3.26 7.75
CA LYS A 143 17.14 -4.38 8.65
C LYS A 143 15.87 -5.10 8.22
N LEU A 144 14.84 -4.33 7.79
CA LEU A 144 13.61 -4.86 7.25
C LEU A 144 13.88 -5.70 5.98
N ALA A 145 14.69 -5.20 5.05
CA ALA A 145 15.09 -5.94 3.85
C ALA A 145 15.78 -7.27 4.19
N ARG A 146 16.74 -7.26 5.13
CA ARG A 146 17.42 -8.48 5.58
C ARG A 146 16.48 -9.43 6.33
N THR A 147 15.51 -8.90 7.06
CA THR A 147 14.47 -9.71 7.73
C THR A 147 13.59 -10.41 6.71
N ILE A 148 13.14 -9.71 5.66
CA ILE A 148 12.38 -10.32 4.56
C ILE A 148 13.19 -11.44 3.92
N ALA A 149 14.46 -11.20 3.59
CA ALA A 149 15.34 -12.22 3.02
C ALA A 149 15.55 -13.43 3.95
N ALA A 150 15.58 -13.22 5.27
CA ALA A 150 15.64 -14.32 6.24
C ALA A 150 14.33 -15.13 6.27
N ILE A 151 13.18 -14.46 6.19
CA ILE A 151 11.85 -15.12 6.09
C ILE A 151 11.77 -15.96 4.81
N GLU A 152 12.22 -15.43 3.69
CA GLU A 152 12.24 -16.14 2.40
C GLU A 152 13.08 -17.43 2.45
N ARG A 153 14.12 -17.48 3.28
CA ARG A 153 14.92 -18.69 3.51
C ARG A 153 14.27 -19.64 4.50
N ALA A 154 13.55 -19.13 5.49
CA ALA A 154 12.92 -19.91 6.56
C ALA A 154 11.56 -20.48 6.16
N ALA A 155 10.84 -19.79 5.27
CA ALA A 155 9.55 -20.19 4.77
C ALA A 155 9.53 -20.13 3.24
N CYS A 156 8.70 -20.95 2.62
CA CYS A 156 8.62 -20.99 1.16
C CYS A 156 7.79 -19.79 0.65
N ILE A 157 8.45 -18.66 0.40
CA ILE A 157 7.80 -17.43 -0.04
C ILE A 157 7.81 -17.31 -1.57
N ASP A 158 6.67 -16.87 -2.12
CA ASP A 158 6.59 -16.37 -3.48
C ASP A 158 7.13 -14.93 -3.51
N ARG A 159 8.34 -14.75 -3.99
CA ARG A 159 9.03 -13.45 -4.04
C ARG A 159 8.31 -12.42 -4.89
N SER A 160 7.45 -12.83 -5.82
CA SER A 160 6.61 -11.90 -6.56
C SER A 160 5.42 -11.37 -5.75
N ARG A 161 5.15 -11.95 -4.57
CA ARG A 161 4.02 -11.61 -3.69
C ARG A 161 4.48 -11.34 -2.26
N VAL A 162 5.40 -10.40 -2.12
CA VAL A 162 5.85 -9.84 -0.83
C VAL A 162 5.19 -8.47 -0.66
N TYR A 163 4.56 -8.27 0.47
CA TYR A 163 3.78 -7.07 0.77
C TYR A 163 4.17 -6.47 2.10
N ALA A 164 4.05 -5.15 2.22
CA ALA A 164 4.14 -4.49 3.53
C ALA A 164 2.77 -3.92 3.92
N LEU A 165 2.45 -4.06 5.19
CA LEU A 165 1.32 -3.42 5.84
C LEU A 165 1.85 -2.65 7.03
N GLY A 166 1.33 -1.47 7.32
CA GLY A 166 1.75 -0.74 8.50
C GLY A 166 0.65 0.15 9.06
N TRP A 167 0.69 0.35 10.38
CA TRP A 167 -0.22 1.25 11.07
C TRP A 167 0.54 2.39 11.73
N SER A 168 0.03 3.63 11.60
CA SER A 168 0.60 4.83 12.21
C SER A 168 2.08 5.02 11.81
N ASN A 169 3.01 5.01 12.74
CA ASN A 169 4.46 5.04 12.48
C ASN A 169 4.91 3.89 11.55
N GLY A 170 4.39 2.66 11.77
CA GLY A 170 4.61 1.54 10.87
C GLY A 170 4.02 1.74 9.47
N GLY A 171 2.93 2.52 9.37
CA GLY A 171 2.36 2.94 8.08
C GLY A 171 3.31 3.83 7.30
N GLY A 172 3.98 4.78 7.97
CA GLY A 172 5.06 5.57 7.38
C GLY A 172 6.22 4.71 6.91
N MET A 173 6.62 3.71 7.71
CA MET A 173 7.69 2.78 7.32
C MET A 173 7.30 1.89 6.14
N ALA A 174 6.03 1.44 6.06
CA ALA A 174 5.52 0.69 4.92
C ALA A 174 5.50 1.54 3.64
N ALA A 175 5.14 2.83 3.75
CA ALA A 175 5.23 3.79 2.64
C ALA A 175 6.68 4.00 2.19
N LEU A 176 7.64 4.06 3.13
CA LEU A 176 9.06 4.12 2.81
C LEU A 176 9.54 2.85 2.10
N ALA A 177 9.08 1.67 2.55
CA ALA A 177 9.37 0.40 1.88
C ALA A 177 8.82 0.37 0.45
N ALA A 178 7.59 0.84 0.22
CA ALA A 178 7.04 1.00 -1.13
C ALA A 178 7.92 1.90 -2.02
N CYS A 179 8.51 2.95 -1.43
CA CYS A 179 9.37 3.89 -2.16
C CYS A 179 10.76 3.32 -2.48
N ARG A 180 11.40 2.68 -1.52
CA ARG A 180 12.82 2.31 -1.57
C ARG A 180 13.08 0.83 -1.87
N MET A 181 12.03 0.01 -1.75
CA MET A 181 12.10 -1.44 -1.95
C MET A 181 11.03 -1.90 -2.96
N ALA A 182 10.73 -1.05 -3.97
CA ALA A 182 9.72 -1.34 -4.98
C ALA A 182 10.00 -2.64 -5.76
N ASP A 183 11.27 -3.05 -5.86
CA ASP A 183 11.67 -4.31 -6.51
C ASP A 183 11.48 -5.55 -5.61
N THR A 184 11.20 -5.34 -4.33
CA THR A 184 10.95 -6.41 -3.33
C THR A 184 9.50 -6.44 -2.90
N VAL A 185 8.88 -5.27 -2.71
CA VAL A 185 7.52 -5.13 -2.18
C VAL A 185 6.55 -4.88 -3.33
N ALA A 186 5.65 -5.84 -3.58
CA ALA A 186 4.71 -5.79 -4.70
C ALA A 186 3.61 -4.72 -4.52
N ALA A 187 3.08 -4.60 -3.31
CA ALA A 187 2.06 -3.62 -2.93
C ALA A 187 2.09 -3.35 -1.43
N VAL A 188 1.46 -2.25 -1.00
CA VAL A 188 1.39 -1.88 0.42
C VAL A 188 -0.02 -1.51 0.87
N ALA A 189 -0.30 -1.74 2.16
CA ALA A 189 -1.49 -1.25 2.85
C ALA A 189 -1.08 -0.38 4.04
N LEU A 190 -1.57 0.84 4.08
CA LEU A 190 -1.20 1.88 5.03
C LEU A 190 -2.42 2.25 5.88
N PHE A 191 -2.34 2.04 7.19
CA PHE A 191 -3.42 2.39 8.12
C PHE A 191 -3.02 3.64 8.89
N ALA A 192 -3.71 4.75 8.67
CA ALA A 192 -3.45 6.06 9.29
C ALA A 192 -1.95 6.37 9.40
N PRO A 193 -1.20 6.40 8.28
CA PRO A 193 0.25 6.52 8.27
C PRO A 193 0.71 7.85 8.87
N ALA A 194 1.55 7.79 9.91
CA ALA A 194 1.94 8.97 10.69
C ALA A 194 2.98 9.87 10.02
N VAL A 195 3.71 9.37 9.02
CA VAL A 195 4.78 10.11 8.35
C VAL A 195 4.56 10.08 6.85
N ASP A 196 4.56 11.26 6.25
CA ASP A 196 4.63 11.38 4.80
C ASP A 196 6.08 11.18 4.33
N THR A 197 6.38 9.94 3.92
CA THR A 197 7.65 9.60 3.30
C THR A 197 7.64 9.84 1.79
N SER A 198 6.59 10.47 1.27
CA SER A 198 6.43 10.70 -0.18
C SER A 198 7.32 11.83 -0.70
N ALA A 199 7.76 12.76 0.17
CA ALA A 199 8.69 13.82 -0.22
C ALA A 199 10.00 13.22 -0.75
N GLY A 200 10.31 13.51 -2.01
CA GLY A 200 11.49 12.97 -2.71
C GLY A 200 11.42 11.46 -3.03
N CYS A 201 10.28 10.82 -2.84
CA CYS A 201 10.09 9.42 -3.19
C CYS A 201 10.12 9.22 -4.70
N ARG A 202 10.98 8.31 -5.16
CA ARG A 202 11.11 7.88 -6.56
C ARG A 202 11.27 6.37 -6.60
N PRO A 203 10.18 5.61 -6.53
CA PRO A 203 10.25 4.16 -6.62
C PRO A 203 10.72 3.74 -8.03
N SER A 204 11.40 2.61 -8.14
CA SER A 204 11.90 2.06 -9.42
C SER A 204 10.77 1.68 -10.39
N ARG A 205 9.55 1.50 -9.88
CA ARG A 205 8.33 1.22 -10.65
C ARG A 205 7.10 1.82 -9.96
N PRO A 206 5.96 1.93 -10.64
CA PRO A 206 4.68 2.21 -9.98
C PRO A 206 4.33 1.14 -8.95
N VAL A 207 3.79 1.54 -7.78
CA VAL A 207 3.49 0.65 -6.66
C VAL A 207 2.03 0.77 -6.25
N SER A 208 1.34 -0.35 -6.16
CA SER A 208 -0.05 -0.36 -5.69
C SER A 208 -0.12 -0.05 -4.20
N VAL A 209 -0.96 0.94 -3.85
CA VAL A 209 -1.10 1.47 -2.49
C VAL A 209 -2.56 1.51 -2.09
N LEU A 210 -2.90 0.83 -0.99
CA LEU A 210 -4.14 1.02 -0.25
C LEU A 210 -3.85 1.87 0.97
N GLU A 211 -4.52 2.99 1.13
CA GLU A 211 -4.48 3.80 2.34
C GLU A 211 -5.86 3.76 3.02
N VAL A 212 -5.86 3.60 4.35
CA VAL A 212 -7.07 3.48 5.18
C VAL A 212 -7.02 4.51 6.30
N HIS A 213 -8.04 5.38 6.40
CA HIS A 213 -8.02 6.46 7.38
C HIS A 213 -9.41 6.79 7.90
N GLY A 214 -9.46 7.12 9.20
CA GLY A 214 -10.66 7.61 9.87
C GLY A 214 -10.75 9.14 9.82
N THR A 215 -11.95 9.68 9.59
CA THR A 215 -12.14 11.14 9.51
C THR A 215 -12.09 11.84 10.88
N ALA A 216 -12.22 11.10 11.99
CA ALA A 216 -12.10 11.60 13.36
C ALA A 216 -10.76 11.23 14.01
N ASP A 217 -9.74 10.96 13.20
CA ASP A 217 -8.38 10.70 13.69
C ASP A 217 -7.79 11.97 14.30
N ALA A 218 -7.61 11.96 15.64
CA ALA A 218 -7.08 13.07 16.41
C ALA A 218 -5.55 13.04 16.56
N ILE A 219 -4.88 11.96 16.11
CA ILE A 219 -3.43 11.77 16.22
C ILE A 219 -2.74 12.08 14.89
N VAL A 220 -3.23 11.46 13.82
CA VAL A 220 -2.80 11.74 12.45
C VAL A 220 -3.96 12.36 11.69
N PRO A 221 -3.91 13.66 11.39
CA PRO A 221 -5.03 14.32 10.71
C PRO A 221 -5.41 13.60 9.40
N TYR A 222 -6.70 13.37 9.18
CA TYR A 222 -7.22 12.75 7.96
C TYR A 222 -6.67 13.39 6.66
N ALA A 223 -6.46 14.72 6.68
CA ALA A 223 -5.88 15.44 5.56
C ALA A 223 -4.47 14.95 5.19
N ALA A 224 -3.68 14.48 6.17
CA ALA A 224 -2.35 13.93 5.91
C ALA A 224 -2.42 12.63 5.11
N GLY A 225 -3.33 11.70 5.45
CA GLY A 225 -3.58 10.49 4.67
C GLY A 225 -4.06 10.80 3.26
N ARG A 226 -4.96 11.80 3.13
CA ARG A 226 -5.45 12.27 1.82
C ARG A 226 -4.32 12.85 0.96
N SER A 227 -3.41 13.62 1.56
CA SER A 227 -2.24 14.18 0.88
C SER A 227 -1.30 13.07 0.42
N LEU A 228 -0.99 12.13 1.31
CA LEU A 228 -0.10 11.00 1.03
C LEU A 228 -0.61 10.16 -0.16
N ILE A 229 -1.88 9.75 -0.12
CA ILE A 229 -2.42 8.90 -1.20
C ILE A 229 -2.57 9.67 -2.51
N GLY A 230 -2.90 10.96 -2.46
CA GLY A 230 -2.88 11.84 -3.63
C GLY A 230 -1.48 11.95 -4.24
N GLY A 231 -0.45 12.02 -3.41
CA GLY A 231 0.95 11.98 -3.83
C GLY A 231 1.33 10.67 -4.53
N TRP A 232 0.83 9.52 -4.06
CA TRP A 232 1.02 8.23 -4.74
C TRP A 232 0.28 8.19 -6.07
N ALA A 233 -0.97 8.68 -6.14
CA ALA A 233 -1.73 8.74 -7.38
C ALA A 233 -1.01 9.61 -8.45
N ALA A 234 -0.50 10.77 -8.06
CA ALA A 234 0.26 11.64 -8.95
C ALA A 234 1.57 10.97 -9.42
N ARG A 235 2.30 10.36 -8.51
CA ARG A 235 3.57 9.66 -8.77
C ARG A 235 3.39 8.51 -9.73
N ASP A 236 2.32 7.74 -9.58
CA ASP A 236 2.01 6.61 -10.45
C ASP A 236 1.29 7.04 -11.74
N GLY A 237 1.09 8.35 -11.94
CA GLY A 237 0.51 8.90 -13.16
C GLY A 237 -0.96 8.55 -13.34
N CYS A 238 -1.69 8.36 -12.25
CA CYS A 238 -3.11 8.09 -12.27
C CYS A 238 -3.91 9.33 -12.71
N ARG A 239 -5.16 9.16 -13.13
CA ARG A 239 -6.10 10.29 -13.36
C ARG A 239 -6.27 11.08 -12.06
N ALA A 240 -6.40 12.41 -12.18
CA ALA A 240 -6.42 13.30 -11.01
C ALA A 240 -7.59 13.05 -10.05
N THR A 241 -8.75 12.68 -10.58
CA THR A 241 -9.97 12.52 -9.78
C THR A 241 -10.28 11.04 -9.55
N PRO A 242 -10.38 10.58 -8.30
CA PRO A 242 -10.80 9.22 -8.00
C PRO A 242 -12.31 9.04 -8.16
N VAL A 243 -12.73 7.81 -8.43
CA VAL A 243 -14.13 7.38 -8.36
C VAL A 243 -14.42 6.88 -6.95
N THR A 244 -15.52 7.33 -6.37
CA THR A 244 -15.94 6.94 -5.01
C THR A 244 -17.00 5.85 -5.09
N HIS A 245 -16.82 4.79 -4.31
CA HIS A 245 -17.75 3.68 -4.15
C HIS A 245 -18.09 3.49 -2.68
N PRO A 246 -19.34 3.13 -2.33
CA PRO A 246 -19.67 2.68 -0.98
C PRO A 246 -18.82 1.46 -0.59
N ALA A 247 -18.39 1.39 0.68
CA ALA A 247 -17.58 0.28 1.19
C ALA A 247 -18.11 -0.29 2.52
N GLY A 248 -19.17 0.31 3.06
CA GLY A 248 -19.82 -0.02 4.32
C GLY A 248 -20.76 1.07 4.73
N ALA A 249 -21.42 0.95 5.88
CA ALA A 249 -22.42 1.94 6.35
C ALA A 249 -21.80 3.34 6.58
N LYS A 250 -20.52 3.38 6.97
CA LYS A 250 -19.76 4.61 7.24
C LYS A 250 -18.42 4.62 6.50
N ALA A 251 -18.30 3.83 5.44
CA ALA A 251 -17.03 3.71 4.72
C ALA A 251 -17.23 3.95 3.24
N ALA A 252 -16.26 4.62 2.63
CA ALA A 252 -16.21 4.85 1.19
C ALA A 252 -14.82 4.55 0.66
N ARG A 253 -14.77 3.90 -0.50
CA ARG A 253 -13.53 3.60 -1.21
C ARG A 253 -13.38 4.55 -2.38
N LEU A 254 -12.29 5.28 -2.40
CA LEU A 254 -11.88 6.13 -3.49
C LEU A 254 -10.80 5.41 -4.30
N ARG A 255 -11.00 5.27 -5.60
CA ARG A 255 -10.08 4.56 -6.50
C ARG A 255 -9.62 5.48 -7.60
N TRP A 256 -8.32 5.61 -7.75
CA TRP A 256 -7.72 6.28 -8.91
C TRP A 256 -7.57 5.29 -10.06
N SER A 257 -7.80 5.75 -11.27
CA SER A 257 -7.73 4.94 -12.48
C SER A 257 -6.65 5.43 -13.44
N GLY A 258 -6.29 4.59 -14.42
CA GLY A 258 -5.32 4.96 -15.46
C GLY A 258 -3.89 5.09 -14.96
N CYS A 259 -3.55 4.49 -13.82
CA CYS A 259 -2.20 4.51 -13.28
C CYS A 259 -1.23 3.73 -14.17
N ARG A 260 0.01 4.18 -14.25
CA ARG A 260 1.06 3.52 -15.02
C ARG A 260 1.34 2.11 -14.51
N GLY A 261 1.73 1.21 -15.40
CA GLY A 261 2.09 -0.16 -15.04
C GLY A 261 0.97 -0.98 -14.41
N GLY A 262 -0.30 -0.53 -14.53
CA GLY A 262 -1.43 -1.21 -13.90
C GLY A 262 -1.47 -1.11 -12.38
N ALA A 263 -0.73 -0.16 -11.77
CA ALA A 263 -0.79 0.08 -10.33
C ALA A 263 -2.20 0.50 -9.91
N ALA A 264 -2.59 0.11 -8.70
CA ALA A 264 -3.84 0.52 -8.08
C ALA A 264 -3.56 1.46 -6.91
N VAL A 265 -4.19 2.63 -6.93
CA VAL A 265 -4.14 3.58 -5.81
C VAL A 265 -5.55 3.72 -5.26
N GLU A 266 -5.72 3.33 -4.00
CA GLU A 266 -7.01 3.31 -3.33
C GLU A 266 -6.95 3.96 -1.95
N HIS A 267 -8.01 4.67 -1.59
CA HIS A 267 -8.22 5.21 -0.26
C HIS A 267 -9.53 4.70 0.33
N LEU A 268 -9.47 4.06 1.47
CA LEU A 268 -10.63 3.65 2.24
C LEU A 268 -10.85 4.66 3.36
N ARG A 269 -11.84 5.54 3.17
CA ARG A 269 -12.27 6.50 4.18
C ARG A 269 -13.26 5.85 5.13
N LEU A 270 -13.08 6.05 6.43
CA LEU A 270 -14.02 5.68 7.47
C LEU A 270 -14.57 6.93 8.16
N ASP A 271 -15.85 7.23 7.97
CA ASP A 271 -16.48 8.38 8.60
C ASP A 271 -16.63 8.17 10.10
N GLY A 272 -16.06 9.10 10.89
CA GLY A 272 -16.00 9.02 12.34
C GLY A 272 -14.95 8.03 12.89
N GLY A 273 -14.16 7.38 12.04
CA GLY A 273 -13.09 6.47 12.46
C GLY A 273 -11.98 7.21 13.22
N ARG A 274 -11.50 6.62 14.30
CA ARG A 274 -10.47 7.15 15.21
C ARG A 274 -9.14 6.46 14.97
N HIS A 275 -8.04 7.02 15.48
CA HIS A 275 -6.70 6.48 15.26
C HIS A 275 -6.47 5.13 15.95
N VAL A 276 -6.67 5.11 17.27
CA VAL A 276 -6.34 3.94 18.11
C VAL A 276 -7.33 2.80 17.86
N GLU A 277 -8.59 3.14 17.66
CA GLU A 277 -9.69 2.20 17.46
C GLU A 277 -9.96 1.89 15.98
N LEU A 278 -9.10 2.33 15.06
CA LEU A 278 -9.35 2.27 13.61
C LEU A 278 -9.78 0.87 13.13
N PHE A 279 -9.13 -0.18 13.61
CA PHE A 279 -9.48 -1.55 13.23
C PHE A 279 -10.83 -2.01 13.79
N ASP A 280 -11.19 -1.59 14.99
CA ASP A 280 -12.49 -1.91 15.60
C ASP A 280 -13.60 -1.03 15.01
N ASP A 281 -13.33 0.23 14.74
CA ASP A 281 -14.26 1.14 14.07
C ASP A 281 -14.60 0.67 12.64
N LEU A 282 -13.61 0.13 11.90
CA LEU A 282 -13.85 -0.51 10.60
C LEU A 282 -14.79 -1.71 10.71
N ARG A 283 -14.53 -2.61 11.66
CA ARG A 283 -15.39 -3.78 11.90
C ARG A 283 -16.82 -3.35 12.29
N ALA A 284 -16.95 -2.35 13.15
CA ALA A 284 -18.24 -1.80 13.53
C ALA A 284 -19.00 -1.16 12.34
N ALA A 285 -18.29 -0.66 11.36
CA ALA A 285 -18.85 -0.15 10.10
C ALA A 285 -19.15 -1.26 9.06
N GLY A 286 -18.97 -2.55 9.42
CA GLY A 286 -19.18 -3.68 8.52
C GLY A 286 -18.03 -3.92 7.53
N VAL A 287 -16.86 -3.33 7.78
CA VAL A 287 -15.66 -3.53 6.96
C VAL A 287 -14.68 -4.42 7.71
N ASP A 288 -14.40 -5.60 7.19
CA ASP A 288 -13.32 -6.45 7.71
C ASP A 288 -11.97 -5.93 7.20
N PRO A 289 -11.11 -5.36 8.08
CA PRO A 289 -9.83 -4.80 7.65
C PRO A 289 -8.87 -5.86 7.09
N GLY A 290 -8.93 -7.10 7.57
CA GLY A 290 -8.13 -8.20 7.07
C GLY A 290 -8.54 -8.59 5.64
N ALA A 291 -9.84 -8.82 5.43
CA ALA A 291 -10.37 -9.20 4.12
C ALA A 291 -10.13 -8.10 3.05
N VAL A 292 -10.35 -6.83 3.41
CA VAL A 292 -10.10 -5.70 2.48
C VAL A 292 -8.62 -5.63 2.12
N THR A 293 -7.74 -5.71 3.11
CA THR A 293 -6.29 -5.63 2.91
C THR A 293 -5.78 -6.78 2.07
N LEU A 294 -6.10 -8.03 2.46
CA LEU A 294 -5.54 -9.19 1.77
C LEU A 294 -6.08 -9.31 0.35
N ARG A 295 -7.35 -8.96 0.08
CA ARG A 295 -7.86 -8.88 -1.29
C ARG A 295 -7.12 -7.87 -2.13
N PHE A 296 -6.88 -6.66 -1.59
CA PHE A 296 -6.10 -5.64 -2.29
C PHE A 296 -4.69 -6.15 -2.60
N LEU A 297 -3.97 -6.67 -1.61
CA LEU A 297 -2.61 -7.15 -1.77
C LEU A 297 -2.52 -8.31 -2.76
N ALA A 298 -3.43 -9.29 -2.66
CA ALA A 298 -3.46 -10.47 -3.52
C ALA A 298 -3.63 -10.16 -5.02
N ALA A 299 -4.25 -9.03 -5.34
CA ALA A 299 -4.45 -8.59 -6.72
C ALA A 299 -3.17 -8.08 -7.40
N HIS A 300 -2.08 -7.91 -6.65
CA HIS A 300 -0.84 -7.30 -7.14
C HIS A 300 0.37 -8.22 -6.94
N ARG A 301 1.27 -8.23 -7.93
CA ARG A 301 2.50 -9.00 -7.90
C ARG A 301 3.61 -8.28 -8.66
N LEU A 302 4.85 -8.60 -8.35
CA LEU A 302 6.01 -8.23 -9.16
C LEU A 302 5.98 -9.03 -10.45
N THR A 303 6.23 -8.36 -11.57
CA THR A 303 6.33 -8.92 -12.93
C THR A 303 7.78 -9.09 -13.33
#